data_c624ab814bdb587a90603e4c96099b89
#
_entry.id   c624ab814bdb587a90603e4c96099b89
#
_cell.length_a   1.000
_cell.length_b   1.000
_cell.length_c   1.000
_cell.angle_alpha   90.00
_cell.angle_beta   90.00
_cell.angle_gamma   90.00
#
_symmetry.space_group_name_H-M   'P 1'
#
loop_
_entity.id
_entity.type
_entity.pdbx_description
1 polymer ?
#
loop_
_entity_poly.entity_id
_entity_poly.type
_entity_poly.pdbx_seq_one_letter_code
_entity_poly.pdbx_strand_id
1 'polypeptide(L)'
;MSLISGIHHVAFKCRNEEEYKETIHFYKDVLGLTVARSWETGTMLDTGEGLIEIFNNGEDPKEQGVIRHFALETEDVESCVRVVREAGYEVFIEPKDI
;
A
#
# COMPACT_ATOMS: atom_id res chain seq x y z
N MET A 1 -14.46 21.41 14.83
CA MET A 1 -14.75 20.36 13.82
C MET A 1 -13.90 20.60 12.60
N SER A 2 -13.23 19.59 12.11
CA SER A 2 -12.39 19.68 10.90
C SER A 2 -13.25 19.61 9.65
N LEU A 3 -12.85 20.36 8.60
CA LEU A 3 -13.46 20.21 7.29
C LEU A 3 -12.99 18.94 6.60
N ILE A 4 -11.90 18.35 7.08
CA ILE A 4 -11.32 17.14 6.52
C ILE A 4 -11.73 15.96 7.36
N SER A 5 -12.26 14.92 6.73
CA SER A 5 -12.77 13.73 7.43
C SER A 5 -11.79 12.56 7.43
N GLY A 6 -10.71 12.65 6.67
CA GLY A 6 -9.72 11.58 6.63
C GLY A 6 -8.85 11.65 5.39
N ILE A 7 -8.10 10.60 5.14
CA ILE A 7 -7.27 10.47 3.95
C ILE A 7 -8.06 9.68 2.90
N HIS A 8 -8.29 10.30 1.74
CA HIS A 8 -9.04 9.65 0.66
C HIS A 8 -8.20 8.56 -0.01
N HIS A 9 -6.98 8.88 -0.35
CA HIS A 9 -6.09 7.89 -0.96
C HIS A 9 -4.63 8.28 -0.79
N VAL A 10 -3.77 7.28 -0.95
CA VAL A 10 -2.32 7.42 -1.04
C VAL A 10 -1.91 6.84 -2.39
N ALA A 11 -1.00 7.49 -3.09
CA ALA A 11 -0.60 7.06 -4.42
C ALA A 11 0.89 6.73 -4.48
N PHE A 12 1.22 5.68 -5.23
CA PHE A 12 2.60 5.29 -5.54
C PHE A 12 2.77 5.23 -7.04
N LYS A 13 3.96 5.56 -7.51
CA LYS A 13 4.33 5.32 -8.90
C LYS A 13 5.45 4.30 -8.94
N CYS A 14 5.20 3.18 -9.60
CA CYS A 14 6.19 2.14 -9.77
C CYS A 14 7.02 2.42 -11.02
N ARG A 15 8.31 2.10 -10.96
CA ARG A 15 9.24 2.44 -12.01
C ARG A 15 9.13 1.57 -13.26
N ASN A 16 8.63 0.35 -13.08
CA ASN A 16 8.50 -0.60 -14.19
C ASN A 16 7.36 -1.57 -13.92
N GLU A 17 7.04 -2.37 -14.92
CA GLU A 17 5.92 -3.31 -14.85
C GLU A 17 6.12 -4.39 -13.78
N GLU A 18 7.35 -4.85 -13.60
CA GLU A 18 7.65 -5.86 -12.60
C GLU A 18 7.37 -5.34 -11.19
N GLU A 19 7.85 -4.15 -10.87
CA GLU A 19 7.60 -3.51 -9.58
C GLU A 19 6.10 -3.26 -9.38
N TYR A 20 5.40 -2.86 -10.43
CA TYR A 20 3.96 -2.63 -10.40
C TYR A 20 3.21 -3.92 -10.05
N LYS A 21 3.51 -5.01 -10.71
CA LYS A 21 2.86 -6.31 -10.46
C LYS A 21 3.15 -6.80 -9.05
N GLU A 22 4.39 -6.64 -8.59
CA GLU A 22 4.79 -7.03 -7.24
C GLU A 22 4.06 -6.22 -6.18
N THR A 23 3.91 -4.92 -6.41
CA THR A 23 3.22 -4.04 -5.47
C THR A 23 1.73 -4.39 -5.39
N ILE A 24 1.09 -4.63 -6.52
CA ILE A 24 -0.32 -5.06 -6.53
C ILE A 24 -0.47 -6.41 -5.83
N HIS A 25 0.42 -7.35 -6.11
CA HIS A 25 0.40 -8.66 -5.47
C HIS A 25 0.44 -8.51 -3.95
N PHE A 26 1.33 -7.66 -3.46
CA PHE A 26 1.46 -7.47 -2.02
C PHE A 26 0.16 -6.95 -1.39
N TYR A 27 -0.38 -5.86 -1.92
CA TYR A 27 -1.57 -5.26 -1.30
C TYR A 27 -2.84 -6.07 -1.56
N LYS A 28 -3.01 -6.60 -2.75
CA LYS A 28 -4.21 -7.34 -3.13
C LYS A 28 -4.19 -8.78 -2.64
N ASP A 29 -3.14 -9.52 -2.97
CA ASP A 29 -3.13 -10.97 -2.71
C ASP A 29 -2.63 -11.30 -1.30
N VAL A 30 -1.59 -10.62 -0.82
CA VAL A 30 -1.06 -10.89 0.51
C VAL A 30 -1.92 -10.25 1.60
N LEU A 31 -2.22 -8.95 1.47
CA LEU A 31 -3.01 -8.24 2.47
C LEU A 31 -4.52 -8.31 2.24
N GLY A 32 -4.96 -8.75 1.08
CA GLY A 32 -6.37 -8.99 0.83
C GLY A 32 -7.21 -7.78 0.44
N LEU A 33 -6.59 -6.71 -0.05
CA LEU A 33 -7.34 -5.55 -0.49
C LEU A 33 -8.09 -5.88 -1.79
N THR A 34 -9.23 -5.21 -1.97
CA THR A 34 -10.10 -5.42 -3.13
C THR A 34 -9.80 -4.37 -4.20
N VAL A 35 -9.79 -4.78 -5.47
CA VAL A 35 -9.64 -3.84 -6.58
C VAL A 35 -10.90 -3.00 -6.69
N ALA A 36 -10.78 -1.68 -6.51
CA ALA A 36 -11.88 -0.75 -6.70
C ALA A 36 -12.00 -0.37 -8.17
N ARG A 37 -10.87 -0.16 -8.84
CA ARG A 37 -10.84 0.25 -10.23
C ARG A 37 -9.45 -0.02 -10.82
N SER A 38 -9.40 -0.36 -12.11
CA SER A 38 -8.16 -0.55 -12.83
C SER A 38 -8.24 0.11 -14.19
N TRP A 39 -7.12 0.65 -14.66
CA TRP A 39 -7.02 1.28 -15.99
C TRP A 39 -5.61 1.05 -16.54
N GLU A 40 -5.34 1.56 -17.73
CA GLU A 40 -4.10 1.27 -18.43
C GLU A 40 -2.84 1.62 -17.62
N THR A 41 -2.87 2.73 -16.88
CA THR A 41 -1.69 3.20 -16.15
C THR A 41 -1.75 2.99 -14.65
N GLY A 42 -2.77 2.32 -14.13
CA GLY A 42 -2.85 2.14 -12.69
C GLY A 42 -3.97 1.26 -12.18
N THR A 43 -3.94 1.03 -10.88
CA THR A 43 -4.94 0.26 -10.16
C THR A 43 -5.20 0.93 -8.82
N MET A 44 -6.44 0.97 -8.42
CA MET A 44 -6.85 1.51 -7.14
C MET A 44 -7.42 0.39 -6.28
N LEU A 45 -6.86 0.22 -5.08
CA LEU A 45 -7.23 -0.83 -4.15
C LEU A 45 -7.94 -0.24 -2.94
N ASP A 46 -9.01 -0.90 -2.52
CA ASP A 46 -9.87 -0.42 -1.44
C ASP A 46 -9.48 -1.10 -0.12
N THR A 47 -9.20 -0.29 0.90
CA THR A 47 -8.90 -0.78 2.25
C THR A 47 -10.16 -0.95 3.10
N GLY A 48 -11.30 -0.46 2.61
CA GLY A 48 -12.55 -0.39 3.38
C GLY A 48 -12.83 1.02 3.89
N GLU A 49 -11.81 1.81 4.16
CA GLU A 49 -11.97 3.19 4.63
C GLU A 49 -11.22 4.20 3.77
N GLY A 50 -10.34 3.74 2.90
CA GLY A 50 -9.58 4.59 2.02
C GLY A 50 -9.09 3.80 0.83
N LEU A 51 -8.22 4.41 0.04
CA LEU A 51 -7.76 3.81 -1.21
C LEU A 51 -6.25 3.90 -1.33
N ILE A 52 -5.66 2.88 -1.93
CA ILE A 52 -4.26 2.88 -2.31
C ILE A 52 -4.22 2.83 -3.84
N GLU A 53 -3.62 3.86 -4.43
CA GLU A 53 -3.54 3.99 -5.89
C GLU A 53 -2.12 3.67 -6.33
N ILE A 54 -1.98 2.77 -7.28
CA ILE A 54 -0.69 2.30 -7.75
C ILE A 54 -0.59 2.51 -9.26
N PHE A 55 0.41 3.27 -9.68
CA PHE A 55 0.65 3.58 -11.08
C PHE A 55 1.84 2.78 -11.63
N ASN A 56 1.78 2.44 -12.90
CA ASN A 56 2.86 1.72 -13.58
C ASN A 56 3.78 2.63 -14.42
N ASN A 57 3.56 3.94 -14.37
CA ASN A 57 4.26 4.90 -15.22
C ASN A 57 5.17 5.86 -14.46
N GLY A 58 5.73 5.41 -13.35
CA GLY A 58 6.63 6.22 -12.56
C GLY A 58 8.01 6.31 -13.18
N GLU A 59 8.75 7.32 -12.76
CA GLU A 59 10.15 7.51 -13.12
C GLU A 59 10.99 7.34 -11.85
N ASP A 60 12.30 7.35 -12.01
CA ASP A 60 13.20 7.30 -10.85
C ASP A 60 12.90 8.48 -9.93
N PRO A 61 12.94 8.27 -8.62
CA PRO A 61 12.63 9.31 -7.65
C PRO A 61 13.55 10.52 -7.84
N LYS A 62 12.93 11.69 -7.91
CA LYS A 62 13.69 12.94 -7.87
C LYS A 62 13.79 13.37 -6.42
N GLU A 63 14.82 14.10 -6.10
CA GLU A 63 15.10 14.51 -4.73
C GLU A 63 14.17 15.60 -4.22
N GLN A 64 12.87 15.35 -4.20
CA GLN A 64 11.91 16.31 -3.67
C GLN A 64 10.76 15.62 -2.98
N GLY A 65 10.55 15.97 -1.71
CA GLY A 65 9.34 15.64 -1.00
C GLY A 65 8.97 14.16 -0.95
N VAL A 66 9.91 13.33 -0.52
CA VAL A 66 9.65 11.88 -0.48
C VAL A 66 8.76 11.54 0.70
N ILE A 67 7.73 10.75 0.45
CA ILE A 67 6.93 10.18 1.54
C ILE A 67 7.81 9.17 2.26
N ARG A 68 8.04 9.37 3.56
CA ARG A 68 8.90 8.48 4.35
C ARG A 68 8.20 7.18 4.67
N HIS A 69 6.95 7.23 5.04
CA HIS A 69 6.14 6.06 5.31
C HIS A 69 4.67 6.45 5.40
N PHE A 70 3.83 5.45 5.37
CA PHE A 70 2.45 5.58 5.80
C PHE A 70 2.10 4.35 6.62
N ALA A 71 1.07 4.43 7.42
CA ALA A 71 0.68 3.33 8.28
C ALA A 71 -0.73 2.86 7.93
N LEU A 72 -0.89 1.55 7.92
CA LEU A 72 -2.19 0.93 7.73
C LEU A 72 -2.72 0.51 9.09
N GLU A 73 -3.99 0.79 9.32
CA GLU A 73 -4.65 0.39 10.55
C GLU A 73 -5.16 -1.05 10.42
N THR A 74 -5.03 -1.82 11.49
CA THR A 74 -5.57 -3.17 11.55
C THR A 74 -6.03 -3.48 12.96
N GLU A 75 -7.01 -4.36 13.10
CA GLU A 75 -7.44 -4.83 14.41
C GLU A 75 -6.59 -6.01 14.90
N ASP A 76 -5.75 -6.59 14.03
CA ASP A 76 -4.96 -7.77 14.37
C ASP A 76 -3.58 -7.71 13.72
N VAL A 77 -2.67 -7.01 14.39
CA VAL A 77 -1.29 -6.83 13.91
C VAL A 77 -0.56 -8.16 13.79
N GLU A 78 -0.78 -9.07 14.74
CA GLU A 78 -0.08 -10.36 14.73
C GLU A 78 -0.43 -11.20 13.51
N SER A 79 -1.71 -11.21 13.12
CA SER A 79 -2.12 -11.90 11.89
C SER A 79 -1.52 -11.26 10.65
N CYS A 80 -1.43 -9.93 10.62
CA CYS A 80 -0.81 -9.23 9.50
C CYS A 80 0.67 -9.62 9.38
N VAL A 81 1.39 -9.64 10.49
CA VAL A 81 2.81 -10.03 10.49
C VAL A 81 2.97 -11.46 9.96
N ARG A 82 2.11 -12.37 10.40
CA ARG A 82 2.17 -13.75 9.96
C ARG A 82 1.97 -13.89 8.45
N VAL A 83 0.94 -13.26 7.88
CA VAL A 83 0.70 -13.39 6.44
C VAL A 83 1.79 -12.73 5.61
N VAL A 84 2.35 -11.63 6.10
CA VAL A 84 3.46 -10.96 5.41
C VAL A 84 4.70 -11.86 5.39
N ARG A 85 5.04 -12.47 6.52
CA ARG A 85 6.17 -13.40 6.60
C ARG A 85 5.97 -14.65 5.78
N GLU A 86 4.78 -15.23 5.82
CA GLU A 86 4.47 -16.42 5.03
C GLU A 86 4.56 -16.15 3.53
N ALA A 87 4.31 -14.91 3.12
CA ALA A 87 4.45 -14.51 1.72
C ALA A 87 5.89 -14.21 1.32
N GLY A 88 6.84 -14.28 2.26
CA GLY A 88 8.27 -14.10 1.97
C GLY A 88 8.80 -12.69 2.14
N TYR A 89 8.03 -11.80 2.74
CA TYR A 89 8.48 -10.43 2.99
C TYR A 89 9.07 -10.28 4.38
N GLU A 90 10.00 -9.36 4.50
CA GLU A 90 10.67 -9.07 5.76
C GLU A 90 9.82 -8.16 6.64
N VAL A 91 9.81 -8.45 7.94
CA VAL A 91 9.19 -7.60 8.95
C VAL A 91 10.35 -7.00 9.75
N PHE A 92 10.54 -5.69 9.65
CA PHE A 92 11.71 -5.02 10.23
C PHE A 92 11.61 -4.80 11.74
N ILE A 93 10.42 -4.59 12.24
CA ILE A 93 10.19 -4.34 13.67
C ILE A 93 9.03 -5.20 14.12
N GLU A 94 9.26 -5.98 15.18
CA GLU A 94 8.20 -6.81 15.74
C GLU A 94 7.07 -5.97 16.33
N PRO A 95 5.82 -6.49 16.34
CA PRO A 95 4.72 -5.81 16.99
C PRO A 95 5.04 -5.48 18.45
N LYS A 96 4.68 -4.29 18.85
CA LYS A 96 4.90 -3.84 20.23
C LYS A 96 3.83 -2.82 20.60
N ASP A 97 3.59 -2.69 21.88
CA ASP A 97 2.70 -1.65 22.39
C ASP A 97 3.39 -0.30 22.31
N ILE A 98 2.60 0.72 21.98
CA ILE A 98 3.10 2.08 21.89
C ILE A 98 2.56 2.91 23.05
#